data_ad0f83de3a63402ba30b744c90c82e9d
#
_entry.id   ad0f83de3a63402ba30b744c90c82e9d
#
_cell.length_a   1.000
_cell.length_b   1.000
_cell.length_c   1.000
_cell.angle_alpha   90.00
_cell.angle_beta   90.00
_cell.angle_gamma   90.00
#
_symmetry.space_group_name_H-M   'P 1'
#
loop_
_entity.id
_entity.type
_entity.pdbx_description
1 polymer ?
#
loop_
_entity_poly.entity_id
_entity_poly.type
_entity_poly.pdbx_seq_one_letter_code
_entity_poly.pdbx_strand_id
1 'polypeptide(L)'
;QKYFLEPTTTDHKRYEALRAYFLEDITQKEIAEKFGYKFNTFQALVRDFKSGKIIFFPEKKSGPKQRRTSEIITEKIVAKRKQNMSIYDIQETLKEDGYLIGTNTISRILRAEGFLKLLRRVEQERGLTKKRTLIPLKAKQLDFDDLCDEKFDCQVAGVYYFIPYLMQMGIDNLILKNSFPKTSQLSSLNSVFSILTLKLIGQERLSQINNLSFDRGFGFFAGLNVLPKTTAISTYSYRIDKPTVDSFMRDFVSAIKSLEGDFYNGETINLDLHAIPHFGDAPLEKNWIGTRNKSMKSALTFFAQHGDSKMLCYANADIKRADAPKEIHRFVHYWQGIKGIINETLVFDSKLTTYEELEQLDKDGIKFLTLRRRGENLIEHVFSLPEDEWELVKLDIPKRKYNKFKAYKHTIKLPRTNLTVNEIVIKDHGREEPTFAITNNFEWDIPTTVTWYARRWRIENTISELVNFFSLNSLSSPVSIRIHFDVLLTMVAATLYKLLARDLKGFDSCTSGEIFSKFINSPGKVVIDKNTVTVKIKKRAHTPVLKSHKIFQESWTVPWWNNK
;
A
#
# COMPACT_ATOMS: atom_id res chain seq x y z
N GLN A 1 30.82 32.18 -12.25
CA GLN A 1 30.70 33.41 -11.45
C GLN A 1 29.97 33.16 -10.11
N LYS A 2 28.80 32.56 -10.10
CA LYS A 2 28.00 32.31 -8.87
C LYS A 2 28.75 31.59 -7.77
N TYR A 3 29.58 30.60 -8.10
CA TYR A 3 30.40 29.83 -7.15
C TYR A 3 31.35 30.73 -6.32
N PHE A 4 31.99 31.73 -6.94
CA PHE A 4 32.93 32.63 -6.27
C PHE A 4 32.26 33.83 -5.56
N LEU A 5 31.04 34.17 -5.94
CA LEU A 5 30.30 35.29 -5.37
C LEU A 5 29.42 34.88 -4.17
N GLU A 6 28.98 33.62 -4.16
CA GLU A 6 28.09 33.04 -3.12
C GLU A 6 28.74 31.80 -2.49
N PRO A 7 29.69 31.96 -1.55
CA PRO A 7 30.36 30.83 -0.92
C PRO A 7 29.38 29.94 -0.14
N THR A 8 29.34 28.67 -0.51
CA THR A 8 28.36 27.67 0.02
C THR A 8 28.81 26.98 1.30
N THR A 9 30.12 26.96 1.61
CA THR A 9 30.69 26.35 2.80
C THR A 9 31.42 27.33 3.67
N THR A 10 31.56 27.02 4.96
CA THR A 10 32.28 27.89 5.91
C THR A 10 33.75 28.12 5.49
N ASP A 11 34.43 27.12 4.98
CA ASP A 11 35.82 27.23 4.56
C ASP A 11 35.95 27.99 3.24
N HIS A 12 35.01 27.83 2.33
CA HIS A 12 34.91 28.61 1.10
C HIS A 12 34.68 30.08 1.43
N LYS A 13 33.78 30.42 2.33
CA LYS A 13 33.53 31.78 2.80
C LYS A 13 34.76 32.39 3.48
N ARG A 14 35.49 31.63 4.29
CA ARG A 14 36.75 32.07 4.93
C ARG A 14 37.83 32.35 3.89
N TYR A 15 37.96 31.47 2.92
CA TYR A 15 38.95 31.62 1.84
C TYR A 15 38.66 32.85 1.00
N GLU A 16 37.43 33.06 0.53
CA GLU A 16 37.08 34.23 -0.29
C GLU A 16 37.19 35.54 0.49
N ALA A 17 36.83 35.56 1.76
CA ALA A 17 37.00 36.74 2.62
C ALA A 17 38.48 37.14 2.81
N LEU A 18 39.36 36.15 3.00
CA LEU A 18 40.82 36.37 3.10
C LEU A 18 41.41 36.75 1.75
N ARG A 19 40.99 36.09 0.66
CA ARG A 19 41.42 36.43 -0.69
C ARG A 19 41.09 37.90 -1.03
N ALA A 20 39.86 38.32 -0.74
CA ALA A 20 39.46 39.72 -0.92
C ALA A 20 40.33 40.69 -0.11
N TYR A 21 40.62 40.35 1.15
CA TYR A 21 41.48 41.20 2.00
C TYR A 21 42.91 41.35 1.49
N PHE A 22 43.50 40.28 0.96
CA PHE A 22 44.90 40.33 0.52
C PHE A 22 45.08 40.78 -0.92
N LEU A 23 44.03 40.80 -1.76
CA LEU A 23 44.15 41.05 -3.21
C LEU A 23 43.32 42.23 -3.72
N GLU A 24 42.28 42.67 -2.99
CA GLU A 24 41.33 43.67 -3.52
C GLU A 24 41.46 45.05 -2.87
N ASP A 25 42.52 45.37 -2.10
CA ASP A 25 42.78 46.64 -1.41
C ASP A 25 41.57 47.20 -0.61
N ILE A 26 40.74 46.32 -0.06
CA ILE A 26 39.55 46.64 0.71
C ILE A 26 39.88 46.58 2.20
N THR A 27 39.32 47.47 3.01
CA THR A 27 39.59 47.51 4.44
C THR A 27 38.97 46.30 5.18
N GLN A 28 39.60 45.90 6.30
CA GLN A 28 39.09 44.78 7.10
C GLN A 28 37.63 44.96 7.56
N LYS A 29 37.22 46.22 7.77
CA LYS A 29 35.87 46.55 8.19
C LYS A 29 34.85 46.30 7.09
N GLU A 30 35.16 46.73 5.87
CA GLU A 30 34.29 46.55 4.71
C GLU A 30 34.17 45.06 4.31
N ILE A 31 35.27 44.31 4.43
CA ILE A 31 35.25 42.85 4.14
C ILE A 31 34.45 42.10 5.20
N ALA A 32 34.60 42.46 6.47
CA ALA A 32 33.79 41.84 7.52
C ALA A 32 32.30 42.06 7.26
N GLU A 33 31.92 43.27 6.81
CA GLU A 33 30.54 43.60 6.46
C GLU A 33 30.08 42.87 5.20
N LYS A 34 30.86 42.86 4.14
CA LYS A 34 30.59 42.19 2.85
C LYS A 34 30.37 40.67 3.03
N PHE A 35 31.16 40.01 3.85
CA PHE A 35 31.07 38.57 4.10
C PHE A 35 30.31 38.22 5.37
N GLY A 36 29.66 39.18 6.04
CA GLY A 36 28.82 38.94 7.22
C GLY A 36 29.60 38.40 8.41
N TYR A 37 30.79 38.91 8.69
CA TYR A 37 31.59 38.66 9.89
C TYR A 37 31.47 39.83 10.89
N LYS A 38 31.55 39.53 12.19
CA LYS A 38 31.87 40.59 13.16
C LYS A 38 33.31 40.99 12.98
N PHE A 39 33.63 42.31 13.05
CA PHE A 39 34.97 42.87 12.79
C PHE A 39 36.08 42.12 13.56
N ASN A 40 35.90 41.93 14.89
CA ASN A 40 36.87 41.19 15.72
C ASN A 40 37.06 39.72 15.28
N THR A 41 36.01 39.08 14.76
CA THR A 41 36.09 37.70 14.27
C THR A 41 36.89 37.63 12.98
N PHE A 42 36.73 38.62 12.09
CA PHE A 42 37.52 38.68 10.87
C PHE A 42 38.98 39.02 11.17
N GLN A 43 39.28 39.92 12.11
CA GLN A 43 40.64 40.22 12.56
C GLN A 43 41.32 38.94 13.11
N ALA A 44 40.64 38.16 13.90
CA ALA A 44 41.17 36.88 14.38
C ALA A 44 41.45 35.90 13.23
N LEU A 45 40.57 35.83 12.21
CA LEU A 45 40.75 35.00 11.03
C LEU A 45 42.01 35.43 10.22
N VAL A 46 42.23 36.73 10.02
CA VAL A 46 43.41 37.28 9.33
C VAL A 46 44.70 36.95 10.12
N ARG A 47 44.67 37.12 11.44
CA ARG A 47 45.81 36.79 12.31
C ARG A 47 46.15 35.30 12.27
N ASP A 48 45.14 34.43 12.36
CA ASP A 48 45.31 32.99 12.36
C ASP A 48 45.81 32.48 11.00
N PHE A 49 45.38 33.10 9.90
CA PHE A 49 45.93 32.83 8.56
C PHE A 49 47.39 33.28 8.43
N LYS A 50 47.73 34.51 8.85
CA LYS A 50 49.12 35.04 8.83
C LYS A 50 50.04 34.19 9.69
N SER A 51 49.55 33.61 10.77
CA SER A 51 50.32 32.71 11.64
C SER A 51 50.43 31.26 11.13
N GLY A 52 49.90 30.96 9.95
CA GLY A 52 49.92 29.64 9.36
C GLY A 52 49.04 28.58 10.05
N LYS A 53 48.15 28.99 10.96
CA LYS A 53 47.20 28.06 11.64
C LYS A 53 46.08 27.57 10.73
N ILE A 54 45.77 28.35 9.68
CA ILE A 54 44.72 27.99 8.71
C ILE A 54 45.38 27.65 7.38
N ILE A 55 45.17 26.41 6.95
CA ILE A 55 45.66 25.90 5.66
C ILE A 55 44.45 25.39 4.87
N PHE A 56 44.04 26.12 3.83
CA PHE A 56 42.88 25.74 3.00
C PHE A 56 43.19 24.59 2.04
N PHE A 57 44.43 24.48 1.59
CA PHE A 57 44.90 23.48 0.62
C PHE A 57 46.06 22.68 1.22
N PRO A 58 45.80 21.76 2.18
CA PRO A 58 46.86 20.96 2.74
C PRO A 58 47.43 20.05 1.64
N GLU A 59 48.77 19.99 1.57
CA GLU A 59 49.42 19.01 0.71
C GLU A 59 48.97 17.61 1.05
N LYS A 60 48.34 16.93 0.09
CA LYS A 60 47.99 15.50 0.24
C LYS A 60 49.30 14.73 0.33
N LYS A 61 49.73 14.38 1.55
CA LYS A 61 50.76 13.37 1.73
C LYS A 61 50.23 12.05 1.17
N SER A 62 50.68 11.69 -0.01
CA SER A 62 50.42 10.36 -0.53
C SER A 62 50.92 9.33 0.49
N GLY A 63 50.08 8.39 0.90
CA GLY A 63 50.48 7.33 1.81
C GLY A 63 51.65 6.51 1.23
N PRO A 64 52.27 5.68 2.04
CA PRO A 64 53.47 4.92 1.63
C PRO A 64 53.19 4.15 0.34
N LYS A 65 54.02 4.37 -0.69
CA LYS A 65 53.91 3.75 -2.03
C LYS A 65 54.19 2.27 -2.04
N GLN A 66 54.77 1.73 -0.93
CA GLN A 66 55.05 0.31 -0.75
C GLN A 66 54.25 -0.28 0.41
N ARG A 67 53.80 -1.51 0.27
CA ARG A 67 53.17 -2.25 1.37
C ARG A 67 54.13 -2.36 2.54
N ARG A 68 53.71 -1.99 3.76
CA ARG A 68 54.53 -2.18 4.98
C ARG A 68 54.81 -3.62 5.31
N THR A 69 54.04 -4.56 4.78
CA THR A 69 54.19 -5.99 4.96
C THR A 69 55.00 -6.55 3.81
N SER A 70 56.09 -7.29 4.10
CA SER A 70 56.94 -7.85 3.06
C SER A 70 56.19 -8.85 2.19
N GLU A 71 56.64 -9.02 0.96
CA GLU A 71 56.02 -9.91 -0.03
C GLU A 71 55.97 -11.35 0.46
N ILE A 72 57.05 -11.80 1.12
CA ILE A 72 57.17 -13.13 1.75
C ILE A 72 56.04 -13.40 2.76
N ILE A 73 55.69 -12.42 3.58
CA ILE A 73 54.60 -12.55 4.57
C ILE A 73 53.26 -12.57 3.86
N THR A 74 53.07 -11.79 2.80
CA THR A 74 51.86 -11.82 1.99
C THR A 74 51.62 -13.17 1.35
N GLU A 75 52.68 -13.79 0.78
CA GLU A 75 52.61 -15.14 0.21
C GLU A 75 52.28 -16.20 1.26
N LYS A 76 52.89 -16.11 2.45
CA LYS A 76 52.56 -17.01 3.57
C LYS A 76 51.07 -16.89 3.97
N ILE A 77 50.55 -15.68 4.07
CA ILE A 77 49.11 -15.44 4.38
C ILE A 77 48.24 -16.07 3.32
N VAL A 78 48.57 -15.88 2.04
CA VAL A 78 47.82 -16.44 0.90
C VAL A 78 47.89 -17.97 0.90
N ALA A 79 49.06 -18.54 1.11
CA ALA A 79 49.24 -20.00 1.17
C ALA A 79 48.39 -20.64 2.28
N LYS A 80 48.41 -20.06 3.49
CA LYS A 80 47.59 -20.52 4.62
C LYS A 80 46.08 -20.35 4.35
N ARG A 81 45.69 -19.29 3.64
CA ARG A 81 44.31 -19.10 3.24
C ARG A 81 43.84 -20.12 2.21
N LYS A 82 44.69 -20.51 1.26
CA LYS A 82 44.41 -21.61 0.30
C LYS A 82 44.21 -22.95 1.02
N GLN A 83 44.79 -23.12 2.21
CA GLN A 83 44.54 -24.26 3.11
C GLN A 83 43.25 -24.09 3.95
N ASN A 84 42.38 -23.16 3.61
CA ASN A 84 41.11 -22.88 4.28
C ASN A 84 41.23 -22.39 5.74
N MET A 85 42.40 -21.83 6.12
CA MET A 85 42.62 -21.29 7.47
C MET A 85 41.88 -19.95 7.66
N SER A 86 41.32 -19.75 8.84
CA SER A 86 40.69 -18.47 9.19
C SER A 86 41.73 -17.38 9.44
N ILE A 87 41.33 -16.11 9.48
CA ILE A 87 42.24 -15.00 9.81
C ILE A 87 42.86 -15.13 11.19
N TYR A 88 42.20 -15.80 12.12
CA TYR A 88 42.70 -16.08 13.48
C TYR A 88 43.72 -17.20 13.47
N ASP A 89 43.46 -18.28 12.76
CA ASP A 89 44.42 -19.41 12.63
C ASP A 89 45.68 -18.96 11.89
N ILE A 90 45.52 -18.13 10.83
CA ILE A 90 46.67 -17.55 10.10
C ILE A 90 47.49 -16.67 11.03
N GLN A 91 46.85 -15.87 11.88
CA GLN A 91 47.52 -15.03 12.85
C GLN A 91 48.35 -15.87 13.83
N GLU A 92 47.77 -16.93 14.37
CA GLU A 92 48.40 -17.81 15.35
C GLU A 92 49.59 -18.53 14.75
N THR A 93 49.43 -19.15 13.59
CA THR A 93 50.56 -19.80 12.88
C THR A 93 51.67 -18.83 12.45
N LEU A 94 51.33 -17.60 12.06
CA LEU A 94 52.33 -16.58 11.75
C LEU A 94 53.07 -16.11 13.01
N LYS A 95 52.41 -16.09 14.16
CA LYS A 95 53.02 -15.79 15.46
C LYS A 95 54.01 -16.88 15.89
N GLU A 96 53.67 -18.15 15.66
CA GLU A 96 54.58 -19.29 15.86
C GLU A 96 55.80 -19.20 14.93
N ASP A 97 55.61 -18.74 13.68
CA ASP A 97 56.68 -18.49 12.71
C ASP A 97 57.49 -17.19 13.03
N GLY A 98 57.22 -16.51 14.15
CA GLY A 98 57.90 -15.30 14.60
C GLY A 98 57.40 -13.99 14.00
N TYR A 99 56.26 -13.99 13.26
CA TYR A 99 55.71 -12.79 12.63
C TYR A 99 54.51 -12.25 13.42
N LEU A 100 54.63 -11.08 14.03
CA LEU A 100 53.55 -10.42 14.78
C LEU A 100 52.69 -9.56 13.84
N ILE A 101 51.61 -10.11 13.29
CA ILE A 101 50.71 -9.45 12.36
C ILE A 101 49.27 -9.45 12.91
N GLY A 102 48.63 -8.28 12.94
CA GLY A 102 47.27 -8.17 13.41
C GLY A 102 46.23 -8.73 12.40
N THR A 103 45.13 -9.28 12.92
CA THR A 103 44.01 -9.83 12.11
C THR A 103 43.47 -8.88 11.08
N ASN A 104 43.43 -7.55 11.39
CA ASN A 104 42.98 -6.51 10.44
C ASN A 104 43.93 -6.40 9.24
N THR A 105 45.24 -6.56 9.45
CA THR A 105 46.23 -6.53 8.37
C THR A 105 46.10 -7.79 7.50
N ILE A 106 45.95 -8.97 8.11
CA ILE A 106 45.70 -10.23 7.40
C ILE A 106 44.41 -10.13 6.58
N SER A 107 43.32 -9.64 7.16
CA SER A 107 42.04 -9.46 6.47
C SER A 107 42.15 -8.52 5.27
N ARG A 108 42.91 -7.41 5.40
CA ARG A 108 43.11 -6.44 4.33
C ARG A 108 43.95 -7.02 3.18
N ILE A 109 44.98 -7.78 3.51
CA ILE A 109 45.83 -8.48 2.52
C ILE A 109 45.00 -9.50 1.75
N LEU A 110 44.26 -10.36 2.45
CA LEU A 110 43.40 -11.38 1.81
C LEU A 110 42.33 -10.77 0.90
N ARG A 111 41.74 -9.65 1.31
CA ARG A 111 40.78 -8.94 0.47
C ARG A 111 41.43 -8.31 -0.77
N ALA A 112 42.65 -7.76 -0.61
CA ALA A 112 43.40 -7.22 -1.73
C ALA A 112 43.84 -8.30 -2.73
N GLU A 113 44.05 -9.52 -2.26
CA GLU A 113 44.37 -10.72 -3.06
C GLU A 113 43.11 -11.46 -3.57
N GLY A 114 41.90 -10.86 -3.40
CA GLY A 114 40.65 -11.39 -3.97
C GLY A 114 39.95 -12.48 -3.14
N PHE A 115 40.41 -12.77 -1.94
CA PHE A 115 39.78 -13.80 -1.10
C PHE A 115 38.53 -13.26 -0.40
N LEU A 116 37.41 -13.96 -0.56
CA LEU A 116 36.18 -13.73 0.18
C LEU A 116 36.31 -14.20 1.65
N LYS A 117 35.40 -13.73 2.50
CA LYS A 117 35.24 -14.25 3.85
C LYS A 117 34.92 -15.76 3.78
N LEU A 118 35.58 -16.57 4.60
CA LEU A 118 35.22 -17.97 4.78
C LEU A 118 33.79 -18.06 5.35
N LEU A 119 33.08 -19.08 4.93
CA LEU A 119 31.84 -19.49 5.57
C LEU A 119 32.09 -19.78 7.05
N ARG A 120 31.07 -19.59 7.88
CA ARG A 120 31.20 -19.85 9.32
C ARG A 120 31.50 -21.33 9.53
N ARG A 121 32.67 -21.64 10.12
CA ARG A 121 33.07 -23.03 10.41
C ARG A 121 32.02 -23.70 11.28
N VAL A 122 31.66 -24.93 10.98
CA VAL A 122 30.89 -25.81 11.86
C VAL A 122 31.73 -26.14 13.11
N GLU A 123 31.08 -26.48 14.21
CA GLU A 123 31.74 -26.71 15.52
C GLU A 123 32.88 -27.75 15.46
N GLN A 124 32.79 -28.74 14.57
CA GLN A 124 33.82 -29.75 14.31
C GLN A 124 35.13 -29.16 13.78
N GLU A 125 35.07 -28.16 12.91
CA GLU A 125 36.25 -27.51 12.32
C GLU A 125 36.93 -26.54 13.30
N ARG A 126 36.33 -26.27 14.45
CA ARG A 126 36.87 -25.37 15.49
C ARG A 126 37.72 -26.09 16.54
N GLY A 127 37.90 -27.40 16.40
CA GLY A 127 38.61 -28.17 17.41
C GLY A 127 37.92 -28.26 18.76
N LEU A 128 36.69 -27.73 18.86
CA LEU A 128 35.82 -27.83 20.03
C LEU A 128 35.16 -29.20 20.02
N THR A 129 35.93 -30.24 20.24
CA THR A 129 35.41 -31.58 20.44
C THR A 129 34.74 -31.69 21.80
N LYS A 130 33.53 -31.17 21.93
CA LYS A 130 32.56 -31.99 22.64
C LYS A 130 32.38 -33.22 21.75
N LYS A 131 32.90 -34.37 22.19
CA LYS A 131 32.56 -35.67 21.62
C LYS A 131 31.05 -35.87 21.75
N ARG A 132 30.29 -35.27 20.86
CA ARG A 132 28.98 -35.82 20.50
C ARG A 132 29.35 -37.09 19.75
N THR A 133 29.12 -38.21 20.39
CA THR A 133 29.03 -39.49 19.71
C THR A 133 27.97 -39.28 18.64
N LEU A 134 28.41 -39.01 17.39
CA LEU A 134 27.52 -39.00 16.25
C LEU A 134 27.04 -40.44 16.10
N ILE A 135 25.89 -40.70 16.68
CA ILE A 135 25.11 -41.89 16.32
C ILE A 135 24.75 -41.65 14.86
N PRO A 136 25.25 -42.48 13.93
CA PRO A 136 24.92 -42.31 12.52
C PRO A 136 23.40 -42.38 12.39
N LEU A 137 22.79 -41.27 11.97
CA LEU A 137 21.37 -41.24 11.68
C LEU A 137 21.11 -42.18 10.51
N LYS A 138 20.44 -43.27 10.77
CA LYS A 138 19.94 -44.16 9.71
C LYS A 138 18.86 -43.40 8.96
N ALA A 139 18.91 -43.42 7.64
CA ALA A 139 17.79 -42.94 6.82
C ALA A 139 16.52 -43.70 7.25
N LYS A 140 15.57 -43.01 7.83
CA LYS A 140 14.26 -43.58 8.15
C LYS A 140 13.53 -43.79 6.83
N GLN A 141 12.78 -44.86 6.73
CA GLN A 141 11.86 -45.11 5.63
C GLN A 141 10.91 -43.93 5.54
N LEU A 142 10.60 -43.46 4.33
CA LEU A 142 9.61 -42.41 4.12
C LEU A 142 8.27 -42.91 4.66
N ASP A 143 7.76 -42.22 5.67
CA ASP A 143 6.47 -42.49 6.27
C ASP A 143 5.50 -41.41 5.83
N PHE A 144 4.50 -41.78 5.07
CA PHE A 144 3.48 -40.87 4.52
C PHE A 144 2.28 -40.68 5.45
N ASP A 145 2.20 -41.46 6.53
CA ASP A 145 1.07 -41.44 7.49
C ASP A 145 1.26 -40.37 8.58
N ASP A 146 2.47 -39.85 8.77
CA ASP A 146 2.81 -38.78 9.74
C ASP A 146 2.44 -37.36 9.29
N LEU A 147 1.73 -37.18 8.18
CA LEU A 147 1.32 -35.85 7.68
C LEU A 147 0.32 -35.16 8.61
N CYS A 148 -0.32 -35.87 9.51
CA CYS A 148 -1.35 -35.34 10.41
C CYS A 148 -0.79 -34.55 11.59
N ASP A 149 0.46 -34.83 12.02
CA ASP A 149 1.07 -34.25 13.22
C ASP A 149 2.22 -33.28 12.89
N GLU A 150 2.21 -32.67 11.71
CA GLU A 150 3.30 -31.83 11.25
C GLU A 150 3.32 -30.42 11.84
N LYS A 151 4.53 -29.98 12.13
CA LYS A 151 4.84 -28.59 12.45
C LYS A 151 5.56 -27.97 11.28
N PHE A 152 4.98 -26.92 10.70
CA PHE A 152 5.62 -26.19 9.60
C PHE A 152 5.60 -24.68 9.81
N ASP A 153 6.55 -24.01 9.20
CA ASP A 153 6.67 -22.57 9.28
C ASP A 153 5.73 -21.89 8.27
N CYS A 154 5.26 -20.68 8.63
CA CYS A 154 4.57 -19.77 7.76
C CYS A 154 5.25 -18.39 7.81
N GLN A 155 5.67 -17.88 6.66
CA GLN A 155 6.38 -16.60 6.59
C GLN A 155 5.52 -15.42 7.04
N VAL A 156 4.23 -15.46 6.74
CA VAL A 156 3.24 -14.44 7.12
C VAL A 156 2.06 -15.10 7.82
N ALA A 157 2.32 -15.69 8.98
CA ALA A 157 1.31 -16.41 9.76
C ALA A 157 0.17 -15.50 10.26
N GLY A 158 0.36 -14.17 10.26
CA GLY A 158 -0.72 -13.24 10.56
C GLY A 158 -1.92 -13.32 9.62
N VAL A 159 -1.79 -13.94 8.43
CA VAL A 159 -2.93 -14.19 7.53
C VAL A 159 -4.04 -14.99 8.21
N TYR A 160 -3.70 -15.83 9.19
CA TYR A 160 -4.66 -16.61 9.95
C TYR A 160 -5.58 -15.77 10.85
N TYR A 161 -5.26 -14.50 11.12
CA TYR A 161 -6.18 -13.59 11.81
C TYR A 161 -7.45 -13.30 10.99
N PHE A 162 -7.46 -13.59 9.69
CA PHE A 162 -8.67 -13.46 8.87
C PHE A 162 -9.62 -14.65 8.96
N ILE A 163 -9.20 -15.81 9.50
CA ILE A 163 -10.04 -17.00 9.61
C ILE A 163 -11.36 -16.72 10.36
N PRO A 164 -11.37 -16.06 11.52
CA PRO A 164 -12.63 -15.77 12.21
C PRO A 164 -13.63 -15.00 11.34
N TYR A 165 -13.18 -13.99 10.62
CA TYR A 165 -14.02 -13.18 9.74
C TYR A 165 -14.54 -13.97 8.54
N LEU A 166 -13.68 -14.78 7.93
CA LEU A 166 -14.09 -15.68 6.84
C LEU A 166 -15.17 -16.66 7.30
N MET A 167 -15.03 -17.19 8.52
CA MET A 167 -16.01 -18.09 9.12
C MET A 167 -17.33 -17.40 9.44
N GLN A 168 -17.29 -16.21 10.06
CA GLN A 168 -18.50 -15.44 10.38
C GLN A 168 -19.31 -15.07 9.13
N MET A 169 -18.64 -14.78 8.02
CA MET A 169 -19.28 -14.49 6.73
C MET A 169 -19.80 -15.75 6.01
N GLY A 170 -19.38 -16.95 6.44
CA GLY A 170 -19.68 -18.19 5.74
C GLY A 170 -19.15 -18.20 4.31
N ILE A 171 -17.93 -17.68 4.11
CA ILE A 171 -17.34 -17.45 2.78
C ILE A 171 -17.23 -18.74 1.96
N ASP A 172 -17.01 -19.87 2.59
CA ASP A 172 -17.00 -21.20 2.00
C ASP A 172 -18.35 -21.53 1.35
N ASN A 173 -19.45 -21.33 2.08
CA ASN A 173 -20.80 -21.52 1.57
C ASN A 173 -21.12 -20.55 0.42
N LEU A 174 -20.66 -19.30 0.50
CA LEU A 174 -20.84 -18.32 -0.58
C LEU A 174 -20.11 -18.74 -1.86
N ILE A 175 -18.89 -19.26 -1.76
CA ILE A 175 -18.13 -19.76 -2.90
C ILE A 175 -18.82 -20.99 -3.52
N LEU A 176 -19.28 -21.92 -2.70
CA LEU A 176 -19.95 -23.15 -3.16
C LEU A 176 -21.31 -22.84 -3.81
N LYS A 177 -22.12 -21.96 -3.19
CA LYS A 177 -23.43 -21.53 -3.71
C LYS A 177 -23.31 -20.88 -5.10
N ASN A 178 -22.29 -20.07 -5.31
CA ASN A 178 -22.09 -19.32 -6.55
C ASN A 178 -21.37 -20.14 -7.64
N SER A 179 -21.20 -21.45 -7.44
CA SER A 179 -20.73 -22.39 -8.47
C SER A 179 -19.39 -21.98 -9.13
N PHE A 180 -18.46 -21.45 -8.36
CA PHE A 180 -17.13 -21.17 -8.88
C PHE A 180 -16.50 -22.43 -9.51
N PRO A 181 -15.72 -22.29 -10.60
CA PRO A 181 -15.12 -23.41 -11.31
C PRO A 181 -14.25 -24.28 -10.39
N LYS A 182 -14.22 -25.57 -10.66
CA LYS A 182 -13.34 -26.57 -10.02
C LYS A 182 -12.60 -27.39 -11.07
N THR A 183 -11.56 -28.09 -10.68
CA THR A 183 -10.87 -29.10 -11.47
C THR A 183 -10.94 -30.45 -10.73
N SER A 184 -10.44 -31.51 -11.36
CA SER A 184 -10.27 -32.80 -10.69
C SER A 184 -9.29 -32.76 -9.50
N GLN A 185 -8.36 -31.79 -9.50
CA GLN A 185 -7.30 -31.67 -8.49
C GLN A 185 -7.54 -30.54 -7.49
N LEU A 186 -8.25 -29.47 -7.90
CA LEU A 186 -8.46 -28.28 -7.06
C LEU A 186 -9.96 -27.98 -6.97
N SER A 187 -10.46 -27.89 -5.75
CA SER A 187 -11.81 -27.41 -5.51
C SER A 187 -11.94 -25.91 -5.82
N SER A 188 -13.17 -25.42 -5.94
CA SER A 188 -13.45 -23.98 -6.06
C SER A 188 -12.93 -23.21 -4.84
N LEU A 189 -13.11 -23.74 -3.64
CA LEU A 189 -12.60 -23.16 -2.39
C LEU A 189 -11.08 -22.98 -2.43
N ASN A 190 -10.34 -24.07 -2.72
CA ASN A 190 -8.88 -24.02 -2.75
C ASN A 190 -8.36 -23.00 -3.79
N SER A 191 -9.02 -22.92 -4.95
CA SER A 191 -8.64 -21.99 -6.02
C SER A 191 -8.87 -20.53 -5.62
N VAL A 192 -10.06 -20.21 -5.10
CA VAL A 192 -10.42 -18.86 -4.64
C VAL A 192 -9.55 -18.42 -3.47
N PHE A 193 -9.39 -19.28 -2.44
CA PHE A 193 -8.54 -18.96 -1.29
C PHE A 193 -7.07 -18.81 -1.65
N SER A 194 -6.55 -19.55 -2.61
CA SER A 194 -5.17 -19.37 -3.09
C SER A 194 -4.95 -17.99 -3.69
N ILE A 195 -5.91 -17.47 -4.48
CA ILE A 195 -5.82 -16.12 -5.05
C ILE A 195 -6.07 -15.07 -3.97
N LEU A 196 -7.03 -15.29 -3.08
CA LEU A 196 -7.31 -14.39 -1.95
C LEU A 196 -6.09 -14.26 -1.03
N THR A 197 -5.36 -15.35 -0.77
CA THR A 197 -4.12 -15.31 0.02
C THR A 197 -3.12 -14.30 -0.55
N LEU A 198 -2.93 -14.27 -1.88
CA LEU A 198 -2.04 -13.30 -2.53
C LEU A 198 -2.50 -11.85 -2.26
N LYS A 199 -3.80 -11.60 -2.33
CA LYS A 199 -4.37 -10.27 -2.03
C LYS A 199 -4.16 -9.90 -0.57
N LEU A 200 -4.40 -10.83 0.36
CA LEU A 200 -4.25 -10.61 1.79
C LEU A 200 -2.82 -10.28 2.21
N ILE A 201 -1.82 -10.77 1.49
CA ILE A 201 -0.41 -10.45 1.77
C ILE A 201 0.18 -9.37 0.86
N GLY A 202 -0.66 -8.68 0.10
CA GLY A 202 -0.24 -7.54 -0.74
C GLY A 202 0.66 -7.94 -1.92
N GLN A 203 0.51 -9.15 -2.48
CA GLN A 203 1.28 -9.55 -3.66
C GLN A 203 0.79 -8.82 -4.91
N GLU A 204 1.74 -8.27 -5.66
CA GLU A 204 1.44 -7.43 -6.82
C GLU A 204 0.87 -8.22 -8.00
N ARG A 205 1.37 -9.45 -8.22
CA ARG A 205 1.04 -10.26 -9.41
C ARG A 205 0.75 -11.70 -9.05
N LEU A 206 -0.17 -12.32 -9.79
CA LEU A 206 -0.47 -13.75 -9.64
C LEU A 206 0.77 -14.64 -9.85
N SER A 207 1.72 -14.23 -10.69
CA SER A 207 2.96 -14.98 -10.92
C SER A 207 3.85 -15.10 -9.67
N GLN A 208 3.70 -14.20 -8.70
CA GLN A 208 4.45 -14.23 -7.45
C GLN A 208 4.06 -15.40 -6.53
N ILE A 209 2.97 -16.11 -6.85
CA ILE A 209 2.57 -17.34 -6.14
C ILE A 209 3.70 -18.38 -6.14
N ASN A 210 4.52 -18.43 -7.19
CA ASN A 210 5.65 -19.35 -7.26
C ASN A 210 6.70 -19.10 -6.16
N ASN A 211 6.84 -17.86 -5.68
CA ASN A 211 7.74 -17.50 -4.59
C ASN A 211 7.23 -18.00 -3.23
N LEU A 212 5.94 -18.31 -3.16
CA LEU A 212 5.23 -18.77 -1.96
C LEU A 212 4.91 -20.27 -1.99
N SER A 213 5.19 -20.95 -3.10
CA SER A 213 4.80 -22.35 -3.31
C SER A 213 5.49 -23.34 -2.37
N PHE A 214 6.60 -22.94 -1.72
CA PHE A 214 7.28 -23.75 -0.72
C PHE A 214 6.85 -23.44 0.73
N ASP A 215 6.00 -22.43 0.93
CA ASP A 215 5.46 -22.10 2.24
C ASP A 215 4.17 -22.90 2.49
N ARG A 216 4.30 -23.96 3.28
CA ARG A 216 3.18 -24.84 3.62
C ARG A 216 2.07 -24.12 4.39
N GLY A 217 2.42 -23.08 5.17
CA GLY A 217 1.45 -22.29 5.91
C GLY A 217 0.45 -21.59 4.98
N PHE A 218 0.89 -21.04 3.86
CA PHE A 218 -0.05 -20.46 2.88
C PHE A 218 -0.88 -21.53 2.18
N GLY A 219 -0.27 -22.66 1.85
CA GLY A 219 -1.01 -23.81 1.30
C GLY A 219 -2.13 -24.24 2.25
N PHE A 220 -1.81 -24.45 3.52
CA PHE A 220 -2.75 -24.88 4.53
C PHE A 220 -3.88 -23.85 4.78
N PHE A 221 -3.56 -22.55 4.78
CA PHE A 221 -4.58 -21.51 4.84
C PHE A 221 -5.63 -21.67 3.74
N ALA A 222 -5.21 -22.03 2.53
CA ALA A 222 -6.07 -22.27 1.37
C ALA A 222 -6.67 -23.71 1.31
N GLY A 223 -6.44 -24.55 2.33
CA GLY A 223 -6.87 -25.94 2.35
C GLY A 223 -6.06 -26.89 1.47
N LEU A 224 -4.78 -26.58 1.26
CA LEU A 224 -3.83 -27.33 0.43
C LEU A 224 -2.52 -27.57 1.20
N ASN A 225 -1.72 -28.54 0.73
CA ASN A 225 -0.37 -28.71 1.25
C ASN A 225 0.56 -27.55 0.86
N VAL A 226 0.42 -27.09 -0.39
CA VAL A 226 1.17 -25.96 -0.96
C VAL A 226 0.25 -25.18 -1.91
N LEU A 227 0.54 -23.91 -2.12
CA LEU A 227 -0.21 -23.10 -3.09
C LEU A 227 -0.02 -23.63 -4.53
N PRO A 228 -1.06 -23.55 -5.38
CA PRO A 228 -0.98 -24.00 -6.77
C PRO A 228 0.05 -23.18 -7.57
N LYS A 229 0.57 -23.76 -8.64
CA LYS A 229 1.47 -23.08 -9.56
C LYS A 229 0.75 -21.94 -10.31
N THR A 230 1.52 -20.96 -10.78
CA THR A 230 1.03 -19.81 -11.56
C THR A 230 0.12 -20.23 -12.73
N THR A 231 0.45 -21.30 -13.44
CA THR A 231 -0.35 -21.76 -14.58
C THR A 231 -1.78 -22.16 -14.17
N ALA A 232 -1.94 -22.84 -13.04
CA ALA A 232 -3.26 -23.22 -12.51
C ALA A 232 -4.10 -21.99 -12.16
N ILE A 233 -3.50 -21.04 -11.47
CA ILE A 233 -4.17 -19.80 -11.01
C ILE A 233 -4.45 -18.85 -12.16
N SER A 234 -3.51 -18.65 -13.09
CA SER A 234 -3.70 -17.77 -14.23
C SER A 234 -4.77 -18.26 -15.20
N THR A 235 -4.95 -19.57 -15.32
CA THR A 235 -6.03 -20.14 -16.14
C THR A 235 -7.36 -20.21 -15.42
N TYR A 236 -7.38 -20.14 -14.09
CA TYR A 236 -8.60 -20.24 -13.30
C TYR A 236 -9.61 -19.15 -13.62
N SER A 237 -9.19 -17.89 -13.64
CA SER A 237 -10.05 -16.74 -13.90
C SER A 237 -10.67 -16.71 -15.31
N TYR A 238 -10.11 -17.46 -16.29
CA TYR A 238 -10.74 -17.61 -17.61
C TYR A 238 -11.99 -18.48 -17.62
N ARG A 239 -12.19 -19.27 -16.60
CA ARG A 239 -13.33 -20.18 -16.47
C ARG A 239 -14.49 -19.60 -15.67
N ILE A 240 -14.29 -18.39 -15.11
CA ILE A 240 -15.31 -17.67 -14.33
C ILE A 240 -16.08 -16.78 -15.29
N ASP A 241 -17.40 -16.78 -15.18
CA ASP A 241 -18.27 -15.90 -15.92
C ASP A 241 -18.73 -14.70 -15.09
N LYS A 242 -19.29 -13.69 -15.73
CA LYS A 242 -19.75 -12.47 -15.05
C LYS A 242 -20.91 -12.72 -14.08
N PRO A 243 -21.94 -13.53 -14.41
CA PRO A 243 -23.01 -13.84 -13.48
C PRO A 243 -22.51 -14.45 -12.16
N THR A 244 -21.51 -15.33 -12.20
CA THR A 244 -20.87 -15.89 -10.99
C THR A 244 -20.25 -14.80 -10.12
N VAL A 245 -19.49 -13.87 -10.73
CA VAL A 245 -18.83 -12.78 -10.01
C VAL A 245 -19.87 -11.83 -9.40
N ASP A 246 -20.87 -11.42 -10.19
CA ASP A 246 -21.92 -10.48 -9.76
C ASP A 246 -22.81 -11.08 -8.65
N SER A 247 -23.15 -12.36 -8.76
CA SER A 247 -23.94 -13.07 -7.76
C SER A 247 -23.17 -13.25 -6.45
N PHE A 248 -21.90 -13.64 -6.53
CA PHE A 248 -21.05 -13.74 -5.35
C PHE A 248 -20.86 -12.39 -4.67
N MET A 249 -20.64 -11.30 -5.41
CA MET A 249 -20.53 -9.96 -4.84
C MET A 249 -21.80 -9.58 -4.07
N ARG A 250 -22.98 -9.86 -4.62
CA ARG A 250 -24.28 -9.61 -3.96
C ARG A 250 -24.40 -10.39 -2.67
N ASP A 251 -24.12 -11.70 -2.72
CA ASP A 251 -24.20 -12.58 -1.56
C ASP A 251 -23.19 -12.17 -0.47
N PHE A 252 -21.97 -11.80 -0.88
CA PHE A 252 -20.91 -11.33 0.03
C PHE A 252 -21.32 -10.03 0.74
N VAL A 253 -21.80 -9.03 0.01
CA VAL A 253 -22.25 -7.75 0.61
C VAL A 253 -23.47 -7.98 1.51
N SER A 254 -24.37 -8.89 1.13
CA SER A 254 -25.52 -9.28 1.96
C SER A 254 -25.07 -9.97 3.25
N ALA A 255 -24.04 -10.82 3.21
CA ALA A 255 -23.47 -11.46 4.40
C ALA A 255 -22.85 -10.42 5.34
N ILE A 256 -22.08 -9.46 4.82
CA ILE A 256 -21.53 -8.36 5.61
C ILE A 256 -22.64 -7.53 6.27
N LYS A 257 -23.71 -7.20 5.51
CA LYS A 257 -24.86 -6.48 6.05
C LYS A 257 -25.53 -7.24 7.19
N SER A 258 -25.61 -8.55 7.09
CA SER A 258 -26.22 -9.40 8.13
C SER A 258 -25.37 -9.54 9.39
N LEU A 259 -24.04 -9.54 9.24
CA LEU A 259 -23.11 -9.57 10.35
C LEU A 259 -23.04 -8.24 11.09
N GLU A 260 -23.00 -7.15 10.33
CA GLU A 260 -22.66 -5.82 10.78
C GLU A 260 -23.64 -4.81 10.17
N GLY A 261 -24.87 -4.80 10.67
CA GLY A 261 -25.97 -3.99 10.15
C GLY A 261 -25.60 -2.50 9.99
N ASP A 262 -24.77 -1.98 10.88
CA ASP A 262 -24.35 -0.57 10.89
C ASP A 262 -23.42 -0.19 9.74
N PHE A 263 -22.75 -1.14 9.09
CA PHE A 263 -21.82 -0.82 7.99
C PHE A 263 -22.49 -0.17 6.79
N TYR A 264 -23.74 -0.48 6.57
CA TYR A 264 -24.49 0.05 5.44
C TYR A 264 -25.73 0.85 5.87
N ASN A 265 -25.75 1.31 7.13
CA ASN A 265 -26.76 2.23 7.66
C ASN A 265 -26.16 3.63 7.75
N GLY A 266 -26.53 4.53 6.85
CA GLY A 266 -26.05 5.91 6.82
C GLY A 266 -26.75 6.71 5.74
N GLU A 267 -26.28 7.94 5.53
CA GLU A 267 -26.99 8.93 4.71
C GLU A 267 -26.51 8.96 3.26
N THR A 268 -25.29 8.45 2.99
CA THR A 268 -24.69 8.63 1.66
C THR A 268 -23.96 7.40 1.15
N ILE A 269 -23.92 7.30 -0.19
CA ILE A 269 -23.05 6.37 -0.92
C ILE A 269 -22.21 7.18 -1.91
N ASN A 270 -20.88 7.09 -1.77
CA ASN A 270 -19.94 7.72 -2.68
C ASN A 270 -19.69 6.83 -3.90
N LEU A 271 -19.75 7.40 -5.10
CA LEU A 271 -19.51 6.70 -6.36
C LEU A 271 -18.33 7.34 -7.07
N ASP A 272 -17.47 6.52 -7.67
CA ASP A 272 -16.34 7.01 -8.47
C ASP A 272 -15.92 6.01 -9.55
N LEU A 273 -15.30 6.55 -10.61
CA LEU A 273 -14.68 5.78 -11.68
C LEU A 273 -13.17 5.78 -11.52
N HIS A 274 -12.57 4.61 -11.67
CA HIS A 274 -11.14 4.46 -11.72
C HIS A 274 -10.71 3.77 -13.02
N ALA A 275 -9.69 4.30 -13.69
CA ALA A 275 -9.15 3.71 -14.90
C ALA A 275 -7.85 2.96 -14.57
N ILE A 276 -7.90 1.63 -14.62
CA ILE A 276 -6.76 0.75 -14.38
C ILE A 276 -5.87 0.73 -15.63
N PRO A 277 -4.63 1.28 -15.58
CA PRO A 277 -3.78 1.41 -16.76
C PRO A 277 -3.38 0.05 -17.33
N HIS A 278 -3.38 -0.05 -18.67
CA HIS A 278 -2.97 -1.25 -19.39
C HIS A 278 -1.79 -0.97 -20.32
N PHE A 279 -0.78 -1.82 -20.29
CA PHE A 279 0.47 -1.66 -21.05
C PHE A 279 0.65 -2.67 -22.18
N GLY A 280 -0.30 -3.60 -22.35
CA GLY A 280 -0.26 -4.61 -23.40
C GLY A 280 -0.97 -4.19 -24.70
N ASP A 281 -1.01 -5.10 -25.67
CA ASP A 281 -1.59 -4.86 -27.01
C ASP A 281 -3.10 -5.10 -27.09
N ALA A 282 -3.73 -5.50 -25.99
CA ALA A 282 -5.17 -5.76 -25.96
C ALA A 282 -6.00 -4.55 -26.41
N PRO A 283 -7.16 -4.75 -27.06
CA PRO A 283 -8.02 -3.71 -27.58
C PRO A 283 -8.88 -3.06 -26.50
N LEU A 284 -8.24 -2.55 -25.42
CA LEU A 284 -8.94 -1.78 -24.40
C LEU A 284 -9.13 -0.32 -24.85
N GLU A 285 -10.22 0.28 -24.39
CA GLU A 285 -10.51 1.71 -24.62
C GLU A 285 -9.46 2.61 -23.97
N LYS A 286 -9.27 3.80 -24.55
CA LYS A 286 -8.41 4.84 -23.95
C LYS A 286 -9.22 5.68 -22.97
N ASN A 287 -8.78 5.73 -21.71
CA ASN A 287 -9.32 6.59 -20.68
C ASN A 287 -8.23 7.51 -20.12
N TRP A 288 -8.64 8.62 -19.54
CA TRP A 288 -7.73 9.55 -18.89
C TRP A 288 -7.21 8.96 -17.57
N ILE A 289 -5.89 8.94 -17.42
CA ILE A 289 -5.22 8.49 -16.19
C ILE A 289 -4.63 9.72 -15.51
N GLY A 290 -5.29 10.21 -14.44
CA GLY A 290 -4.89 11.44 -13.75
C GLY A 290 -3.46 11.39 -13.20
N THR A 291 -3.04 10.28 -12.62
CA THR A 291 -1.67 10.09 -12.09
C THR A 291 -0.57 10.15 -13.16
N ARG A 292 -0.91 9.97 -14.44
CA ARG A 292 0.01 10.00 -15.58
C ARG A 292 -0.20 11.19 -16.49
N ASN A 293 -1.21 12.00 -16.22
CA ASN A 293 -1.63 13.17 -17.00
C ASN A 293 -1.74 12.89 -18.52
N LYS A 294 -2.26 11.70 -18.87
CA LYS A 294 -2.45 11.30 -20.26
C LYS A 294 -3.58 10.31 -20.46
N SER A 295 -4.12 10.26 -21.69
CA SER A 295 -5.06 9.23 -22.12
C SER A 295 -4.30 8.01 -22.61
N MET A 296 -4.61 6.83 -22.04
CA MET A 296 -4.00 5.56 -22.42
C MET A 296 -4.99 4.40 -22.31
N LYS A 297 -4.68 3.25 -22.93
CA LYS A 297 -5.48 2.02 -22.78
C LYS A 297 -5.64 1.69 -21.30
N SER A 298 -6.87 1.40 -20.89
CA SER A 298 -7.18 1.09 -19.48
C SER A 298 -8.52 0.37 -19.37
N ALA A 299 -8.69 -0.39 -18.30
CA ALA A 299 -9.97 -0.94 -17.90
C ALA A 299 -10.70 0.07 -17.01
N LEU A 300 -11.87 0.52 -17.44
CA LEU A 300 -12.69 1.42 -16.66
C LEU A 300 -13.43 0.62 -15.58
N THR A 301 -13.29 1.05 -14.34
CA THR A 301 -13.85 0.39 -13.15
C THR A 301 -14.68 1.38 -12.36
N PHE A 302 -15.88 0.98 -11.97
CA PHE A 302 -16.79 1.72 -11.11
C PHE A 302 -16.72 1.16 -9.69
N PHE A 303 -16.71 2.04 -8.70
CA PHE A 303 -16.79 1.70 -7.29
C PHE A 303 -17.91 2.43 -6.60
N ALA A 304 -18.60 1.73 -5.68
CA ALA A 304 -19.52 2.35 -4.73
C ALA A 304 -19.05 2.06 -3.31
N GLN A 305 -19.04 3.09 -2.48
CA GLN A 305 -18.59 3.05 -1.10
C GLN A 305 -19.61 3.72 -0.18
N HIS A 306 -19.97 3.06 0.88
CA HIS A 306 -20.80 3.65 1.92
C HIS A 306 -20.08 4.84 2.59
N GLY A 307 -20.75 5.99 2.70
CA GLY A 307 -20.10 7.26 3.06
C GLY A 307 -19.54 7.32 4.47
N ASP A 308 -20.22 6.70 5.43
CA ASP A 308 -19.82 6.71 6.84
C ASP A 308 -18.83 5.60 7.17
N SER A 309 -19.19 4.35 6.92
CA SER A 309 -18.34 3.19 7.22
C SER A 309 -17.11 3.07 6.31
N LYS A 310 -17.13 3.71 5.14
CA LYS A 310 -16.12 3.58 4.08
C LYS A 310 -15.99 2.14 3.54
N MET A 311 -17.02 1.31 3.74
CA MET A 311 -17.07 -0.03 3.20
C MET A 311 -17.45 0.01 1.73
N LEU A 312 -16.73 -0.74 0.90
CA LEU A 312 -17.13 -0.94 -0.49
C LEU A 312 -18.38 -1.82 -0.53
N CYS A 313 -19.38 -1.39 -1.29
CA CYS A 313 -20.63 -2.13 -1.46
C CYS A 313 -20.86 -2.61 -2.89
N TYR A 314 -20.09 -2.09 -3.86
CA TYR A 314 -20.16 -2.51 -5.25
C TYR A 314 -18.87 -2.18 -5.98
N ALA A 315 -18.52 -3.03 -6.95
CA ALA A 315 -17.45 -2.76 -7.90
C ALA A 315 -17.76 -3.43 -9.25
N ASN A 316 -17.48 -2.75 -10.37
CA ASN A 316 -17.63 -3.31 -11.70
C ASN A 316 -16.46 -2.84 -12.58
N ALA A 317 -15.67 -3.78 -13.11
CA ALA A 317 -14.54 -3.50 -14.00
C ALA A 317 -14.84 -3.84 -15.47
N ASP A 318 -16.06 -4.20 -15.79
CA ASP A 318 -16.52 -4.54 -17.15
C ASP A 318 -17.38 -3.41 -17.72
N ILE A 319 -16.81 -2.20 -17.80
CA ILE A 319 -17.54 -1.00 -18.24
C ILE A 319 -16.91 -0.44 -19.49
N LYS A 320 -17.74 -0.17 -20.51
CA LYS A 320 -17.38 0.67 -21.64
C LYS A 320 -17.61 2.14 -21.31
N ARG A 321 -16.77 3.01 -21.83
CA ARG A 321 -16.88 4.45 -21.59
C ARG A 321 -18.26 5.02 -21.98
N ALA A 322 -18.84 4.53 -23.07
CA ALA A 322 -20.16 4.95 -23.51
C ALA A 322 -21.28 4.56 -22.51
N ASP A 323 -21.10 3.48 -21.76
CA ASP A 323 -22.07 2.98 -20.79
C ASP A 323 -21.84 3.50 -19.36
N ALA A 324 -20.76 4.25 -19.13
CA ALA A 324 -20.41 4.74 -17.79
C ALA A 324 -21.54 5.54 -17.12
N PRO A 325 -22.30 6.41 -17.80
CA PRO A 325 -23.45 7.10 -17.19
C PRO A 325 -24.54 6.17 -16.70
N LYS A 326 -24.76 5.04 -17.39
CA LYS A 326 -25.78 4.04 -17.02
C LYS A 326 -25.37 3.14 -15.86
N GLU A 327 -24.10 3.16 -15.48
CA GLU A 327 -23.60 2.31 -14.41
C GLU A 327 -24.19 2.70 -13.05
N ILE A 328 -24.55 3.97 -12.85
CA ILE A 328 -25.25 4.41 -11.65
C ILE A 328 -26.60 3.67 -11.51
N HIS A 329 -27.37 3.54 -12.58
CA HIS A 329 -28.66 2.81 -12.55
C HIS A 329 -28.47 1.31 -12.30
N ARG A 330 -27.39 0.70 -12.85
CA ARG A 330 -27.04 -0.70 -12.54
C ARG A 330 -26.72 -0.86 -11.07
N PHE A 331 -25.98 0.08 -10.50
CA PHE A 331 -25.68 0.10 -9.07
C PHE A 331 -26.97 0.26 -8.24
N VAL A 332 -27.85 1.21 -8.61
CA VAL A 332 -29.15 1.42 -7.94
C VAL A 332 -29.95 0.13 -7.91
N HIS A 333 -30.13 -0.51 -9.06
CA HIS A 333 -30.84 -1.79 -9.15
C HIS A 333 -30.21 -2.91 -8.29
N TYR A 334 -28.88 -3.01 -8.35
CA TYR A 334 -28.12 -3.96 -7.50
C TYR A 334 -28.36 -3.68 -6.00
N TRP A 335 -28.29 -2.41 -5.60
CA TRP A 335 -28.41 -2.00 -4.21
C TRP A 335 -29.84 -2.16 -3.68
N GLN A 336 -30.83 -1.86 -4.51
CA GLN A 336 -32.23 -2.16 -4.20
C GLN A 336 -32.47 -3.65 -3.97
N GLY A 337 -31.80 -4.51 -4.72
CA GLY A 337 -31.86 -5.97 -4.51
C GLY A 337 -31.31 -6.44 -3.15
N ILE A 338 -30.46 -5.63 -2.50
CA ILE A 338 -29.88 -5.94 -1.18
C ILE A 338 -30.65 -5.24 -0.05
N LYS A 339 -31.03 -3.97 -0.24
CA LYS A 339 -31.64 -3.13 0.81
C LYS A 339 -33.17 -3.04 0.72
N GLY A 340 -33.73 -3.31 -0.42
CA GLY A 340 -35.13 -3.04 -0.74
C GLY A 340 -35.34 -1.60 -1.17
N ILE A 341 -35.27 -0.64 -0.26
CA ILE A 341 -35.43 0.79 -0.51
C ILE A 341 -34.07 1.48 -0.31
N ILE A 342 -33.72 2.38 -1.21
CA ILE A 342 -32.52 3.22 -1.10
C ILE A 342 -32.95 4.56 -0.48
N ASN A 343 -32.50 4.81 0.73
CA ASN A 343 -32.71 6.08 1.43
C ASN A 343 -31.46 6.97 1.37
N GLU A 344 -30.33 6.40 0.97
CA GLU A 344 -29.07 7.10 0.88
C GLU A 344 -29.02 8.04 -0.31
N THR A 345 -28.39 9.19 -0.14
CA THR A 345 -28.07 10.11 -1.24
C THR A 345 -26.80 9.65 -1.94
N LEU A 346 -26.84 9.47 -3.26
CA LEU A 346 -25.70 9.12 -4.08
C LEU A 346 -24.80 10.34 -4.31
N VAL A 347 -23.52 10.27 -3.94
CA VAL A 347 -22.57 11.40 -4.06
C VAL A 347 -21.48 11.07 -5.07
N PHE A 348 -21.35 11.85 -6.15
CA PHE A 348 -20.42 11.55 -7.24
C PHE A 348 -19.96 12.80 -8.01
N ASP A 349 -18.92 12.62 -8.85
CA ASP A 349 -18.40 13.69 -9.72
C ASP A 349 -19.31 13.89 -10.97
N SER A 350 -19.39 15.10 -11.47
CA SER A 350 -20.11 15.48 -12.69
C SER A 350 -19.73 14.68 -13.95
N LYS A 351 -18.56 14.06 -13.97
CA LYS A 351 -18.11 13.23 -15.09
C LYS A 351 -18.80 11.87 -15.18
N LEU A 352 -19.45 11.45 -14.10
CA LEU A 352 -20.07 10.13 -13.99
C LEU A 352 -21.43 10.06 -14.68
N THR A 353 -22.08 11.19 -15.00
CA THR A 353 -23.47 11.21 -15.43
C THR A 353 -23.77 12.31 -16.43
N THR A 354 -25.00 12.31 -16.97
CA THR A 354 -25.60 13.37 -17.78
C THR A 354 -26.84 13.92 -17.06
N TYR A 355 -27.39 15.05 -17.54
CA TYR A 355 -28.60 15.63 -16.93
C TYR A 355 -29.83 14.74 -17.14
N GLU A 356 -29.88 14.01 -18.24
CA GLU A 356 -30.94 13.06 -18.54
C GLU A 356 -30.94 11.88 -17.55
N GLU A 357 -29.74 11.38 -17.20
CA GLU A 357 -29.61 10.32 -16.19
C GLU A 357 -29.94 10.83 -14.78
N LEU A 358 -29.65 12.11 -14.45
CA LEU A 358 -30.10 12.73 -13.20
C LEU A 358 -31.61 12.85 -13.12
N GLU A 359 -32.27 13.24 -14.23
CA GLU A 359 -33.71 13.27 -14.30
C GLU A 359 -34.34 11.89 -14.11
N GLN A 360 -33.69 10.83 -14.63
CA GLN A 360 -34.16 9.47 -14.42
C GLN A 360 -34.01 9.03 -12.96
N LEU A 361 -32.87 9.34 -12.32
CA LEU A 361 -32.70 9.07 -10.88
C LEU A 361 -33.77 9.74 -10.02
N ASP A 362 -34.10 10.99 -10.33
CA ASP A 362 -35.16 11.73 -9.63
C ASP A 362 -36.54 11.07 -9.82
N LYS A 363 -36.88 10.67 -11.05
CA LYS A 363 -38.13 9.93 -11.35
C LYS A 363 -38.19 8.59 -10.60
N ASP A 364 -37.05 7.95 -10.39
CA ASP A 364 -36.93 6.69 -9.63
C ASP A 364 -36.91 6.94 -8.11
N GLY A 365 -37.04 8.18 -7.65
CA GLY A 365 -37.03 8.57 -6.24
C GLY A 365 -35.65 8.49 -5.59
N ILE A 366 -34.57 8.44 -6.37
CA ILE A 366 -33.20 8.35 -5.87
C ILE A 366 -32.61 9.75 -5.64
N LYS A 367 -32.20 10.02 -4.41
CA LYS A 367 -31.53 11.27 -4.04
C LYS A 367 -30.08 11.25 -4.51
N PHE A 368 -29.61 12.39 -5.03
CA PHE A 368 -28.22 12.54 -5.48
C PHE A 368 -27.61 13.88 -5.08
N LEU A 369 -26.28 13.93 -5.05
CA LEU A 369 -25.45 15.12 -4.89
C LEU A 369 -24.26 15.02 -5.84
N THR A 370 -24.14 15.98 -6.75
CA THR A 370 -23.04 16.04 -7.72
C THR A 370 -22.63 17.48 -8.02
N LEU A 371 -21.68 17.69 -8.94
CA LEU A 371 -21.36 19.04 -9.42
C LEU A 371 -22.02 19.32 -10.78
N ARG A 372 -22.40 20.56 -10.97
CA ARG A 372 -22.72 21.10 -12.28
C ARG A 372 -21.43 21.47 -13.01
N ARG A 373 -21.38 21.19 -14.32
CA ARG A 373 -20.25 21.62 -15.16
C ARG A 373 -20.19 23.14 -15.26
N ARG A 374 -19.02 23.70 -15.11
CA ARG A 374 -18.78 25.14 -15.20
C ARG A 374 -18.81 25.60 -16.66
N GLY A 375 -19.44 26.74 -16.90
CA GLY A 375 -19.37 27.49 -18.14
C GLY A 375 -18.95 28.92 -17.81
N GLU A 376 -18.27 29.62 -18.72
CA GLU A 376 -17.79 31.00 -18.52
C GLU A 376 -18.94 31.94 -18.09
N ASN A 377 -20.06 31.93 -18.80
CA ASN A 377 -21.22 32.77 -18.47
C ASN A 377 -21.78 32.49 -17.06
N LEU A 378 -21.68 31.24 -16.58
CA LEU A 378 -22.15 30.88 -15.24
C LEU A 378 -21.20 31.45 -14.17
N ILE A 379 -19.92 31.43 -14.43
CA ILE A 379 -18.89 31.97 -13.53
C ILE A 379 -19.02 33.51 -13.45
N GLU A 380 -19.18 34.17 -14.58
CA GLU A 380 -19.39 35.64 -14.64
C GLU A 380 -20.67 36.06 -13.89
N HIS A 381 -21.76 35.32 -14.07
CA HIS A 381 -23.01 35.57 -13.35
C HIS A 381 -22.81 35.49 -11.83
N VAL A 382 -22.08 34.47 -11.36
CA VAL A 382 -21.80 34.26 -9.92
C VAL A 382 -20.97 35.41 -9.34
N PHE A 383 -19.98 35.91 -10.08
CA PHE A 383 -19.18 37.06 -9.62
C PHE A 383 -19.97 38.40 -9.64
N SER A 384 -21.07 38.48 -10.39
CA SER A 384 -21.94 39.66 -10.40
C SER A 384 -22.98 39.67 -9.27
N LEU A 385 -23.13 38.57 -8.51
CA LEU A 385 -24.08 38.49 -7.39
C LEU A 385 -23.68 39.44 -6.26
N PRO A 386 -24.66 40.17 -5.65
CA PRO A 386 -24.42 41.05 -4.50
C PRO A 386 -23.81 40.27 -3.31
N GLU A 387 -22.99 40.94 -2.54
CA GLU A 387 -22.31 40.30 -1.39
C GLU A 387 -23.25 39.89 -0.26
N ASP A 388 -24.40 40.55 -0.12
CA ASP A 388 -25.44 40.24 0.87
C ASP A 388 -26.23 38.95 0.57
N GLU A 389 -26.14 38.43 -0.65
CA GLU A 389 -26.71 37.13 -1.02
C GLU A 389 -25.87 35.93 -0.54
N TRP A 390 -24.67 36.20 -0.09
CA TRP A 390 -23.72 35.15 0.32
C TRP A 390 -23.75 34.87 1.82
N GLU A 391 -23.99 33.62 2.16
CA GLU A 391 -23.88 33.11 3.53
C GLU A 391 -22.45 32.68 3.83
N LEU A 392 -21.89 33.13 4.98
CA LEU A 392 -20.61 32.65 5.46
C LEU A 392 -20.79 31.33 6.22
N VAL A 393 -20.28 30.26 5.65
CA VAL A 393 -20.40 28.90 6.18
C VAL A 393 -19.06 28.44 6.78
N LYS A 394 -19.12 27.86 7.97
CA LYS A 394 -17.98 27.20 8.61
C LYS A 394 -18.27 25.71 8.73
N LEU A 395 -17.40 24.87 8.15
CA LEU A 395 -17.48 23.41 8.27
C LEU A 395 -16.69 22.94 9.48
N ASP A 396 -17.25 22.00 10.20
CA ASP A 396 -16.55 21.26 11.25
C ASP A 396 -15.95 19.95 10.65
N ILE A 397 -14.90 20.12 9.82
CA ILE A 397 -14.16 19.01 9.25
C ILE A 397 -12.72 19.06 9.78
N PRO A 398 -12.30 18.09 10.60
CA PRO A 398 -10.95 18.03 11.15
C PRO A 398 -9.87 18.10 10.06
N LYS A 399 -8.80 18.88 10.29
CA LYS A 399 -7.62 19.02 9.41
C LYS A 399 -7.89 19.65 8.03
N ARG A 400 -9.06 20.21 7.76
CA ARG A 400 -9.32 20.91 6.52
C ARG A 400 -8.69 22.31 6.54
N LYS A 401 -7.85 22.64 5.54
CA LYS A 401 -7.15 23.93 5.42
C LYS A 401 -8.12 25.10 5.22
N TYR A 402 -9.17 24.92 4.42
CA TYR A 402 -10.18 25.93 4.10
C TYR A 402 -11.53 25.45 4.63
N ASN A 403 -11.84 25.77 5.88
CA ASN A 403 -13.07 25.37 6.56
C ASN A 403 -14.13 26.50 6.59
N LYS A 404 -13.78 27.71 6.14
CA LYS A 404 -14.69 28.85 5.98
C LYS A 404 -14.76 29.17 4.50
N PHE A 405 -15.97 29.41 4.00
CA PHE A 405 -16.24 29.78 2.62
C PHE A 405 -17.57 30.53 2.53
N LYS A 406 -17.81 31.21 1.41
CA LYS A 406 -19.08 31.84 1.10
C LYS A 406 -19.90 30.88 0.24
N ALA A 407 -21.18 30.73 0.56
CA ALA A 407 -22.13 29.92 -0.21
C ALA A 407 -23.41 30.69 -0.53
N TYR A 408 -23.97 30.41 -1.69
CA TYR A 408 -25.25 30.91 -2.17
C TYR A 408 -26.11 29.72 -2.60
N LYS A 409 -27.33 29.64 -2.09
CA LYS A 409 -28.29 28.55 -2.41
C LYS A 409 -29.47 29.08 -3.16
N HIS A 410 -29.76 28.49 -4.29
CA HIS A 410 -30.98 28.76 -5.06
C HIS A 410 -31.45 27.49 -5.76
N THR A 411 -32.61 27.57 -6.38
CA THR A 411 -33.21 26.45 -7.11
C THR A 411 -33.12 26.72 -8.61
N ILE A 412 -32.67 25.73 -9.36
CA ILE A 412 -32.53 25.82 -10.81
C ILE A 412 -33.23 24.66 -11.52
N LYS A 413 -33.66 24.89 -12.74
CA LYS A 413 -34.09 23.86 -13.68
C LYS A 413 -32.89 23.45 -14.54
N LEU A 414 -32.56 22.17 -14.57
CA LEU A 414 -31.43 21.70 -15.39
C LEU A 414 -31.75 21.79 -16.89
N PRO A 415 -30.77 22.22 -17.73
CA PRO A 415 -30.96 22.36 -19.17
C PRO A 415 -31.42 21.06 -19.84
N ARG A 416 -32.36 21.13 -20.77
CA ARG A 416 -32.92 20.01 -21.57
C ARG A 416 -33.62 18.93 -20.74
N THR A 417 -33.97 19.22 -19.50
CA THR A 417 -34.73 18.33 -18.61
C THR A 417 -35.89 19.07 -17.96
N ASN A 418 -36.78 18.33 -17.29
CA ASN A 418 -37.79 18.92 -16.41
C ASN A 418 -37.38 18.86 -14.94
N LEU A 419 -36.14 18.47 -14.67
CA LEU A 419 -35.61 18.30 -13.32
C LEU A 419 -35.28 19.67 -12.69
N THR A 420 -35.86 19.93 -11.53
CA THR A 420 -35.53 21.06 -10.67
C THR A 420 -34.67 20.58 -9.50
N VAL A 421 -33.59 21.29 -9.21
CA VAL A 421 -32.61 20.93 -8.17
C VAL A 421 -32.23 22.15 -7.34
N ASN A 422 -31.77 21.93 -6.12
CA ASN A 422 -31.02 22.93 -5.38
C ASN A 422 -29.61 23.04 -5.97
N GLU A 423 -29.15 24.24 -6.28
CA GLU A 423 -27.79 24.57 -6.60
C GLU A 423 -27.15 25.35 -5.43
N ILE A 424 -26.03 24.90 -4.98
CA ILE A 424 -25.23 25.56 -3.95
C ILE A 424 -23.91 25.98 -4.60
N VAL A 425 -23.76 27.29 -4.77
CA VAL A 425 -22.56 27.91 -5.30
C VAL A 425 -21.62 28.20 -4.14
N ILE A 426 -20.35 27.81 -4.28
CA ILE A 426 -19.33 27.91 -3.23
C ILE A 426 -18.16 28.70 -3.76
N LYS A 427 -17.80 29.82 -3.08
CA LYS A 427 -16.58 30.61 -3.37
C LYS A 427 -15.70 30.73 -2.11
N ASP A 428 -14.48 31.20 -2.26
CA ASP A 428 -13.50 31.41 -1.19
C ASP A 428 -13.07 30.13 -0.44
N HIS A 429 -13.19 28.96 -1.11
CA HIS A 429 -12.87 27.66 -0.56
C HIS A 429 -11.47 27.14 -0.93
N GLY A 430 -10.56 28.06 -1.33
CA GLY A 430 -9.19 27.78 -1.72
C GLY A 430 -8.99 27.47 -3.21
N ARG A 431 -9.99 27.68 -4.03
CA ARG A 431 -9.93 27.68 -5.51
C ARG A 431 -10.29 29.06 -6.03
N GLU A 432 -9.72 29.45 -7.17
CA GLU A 432 -10.02 30.73 -7.83
C GLU A 432 -11.46 30.76 -8.36
N GLU A 433 -11.90 29.67 -8.95
CA GLU A 433 -13.23 29.55 -9.53
C GLU A 433 -14.25 28.96 -8.55
N PRO A 434 -15.52 29.41 -8.60
CA PRO A 434 -16.58 28.86 -7.78
C PRO A 434 -16.89 27.39 -8.13
N THR A 435 -17.45 26.68 -7.17
CA THR A 435 -17.92 25.31 -7.33
C THR A 435 -19.44 25.28 -7.23
N PHE A 436 -20.10 24.55 -8.11
CA PHE A 436 -21.56 24.45 -8.21
C PHE A 436 -21.98 23.03 -7.81
N ALA A 437 -22.45 22.86 -6.58
CA ALA A 437 -23.01 21.60 -6.11
C ALA A 437 -24.52 21.57 -6.40
N ILE A 438 -25.01 20.50 -7.01
CA ILE A 438 -26.44 20.31 -7.32
C ILE A 438 -26.97 19.04 -6.66
N THR A 439 -28.19 19.13 -6.11
CA THR A 439 -28.87 18.02 -5.44
C THR A 439 -30.38 18.10 -5.58
N ASN A 440 -31.05 16.95 -5.71
CA ASN A 440 -32.49 16.82 -5.55
C ASN A 440 -32.93 16.50 -4.12
N ASN A 441 -31.97 16.46 -3.17
CA ASN A 441 -32.29 16.35 -1.75
C ASN A 441 -32.56 17.74 -1.17
N PHE A 442 -33.84 18.14 -1.14
CA PHE A 442 -34.26 19.45 -0.66
C PHE A 442 -34.23 19.59 0.87
N GLU A 443 -34.10 18.47 1.60
CA GLU A 443 -34.06 18.46 3.06
C GLU A 443 -32.71 18.95 3.60
N TRP A 444 -31.64 18.88 2.78
CA TRP A 444 -30.32 19.27 3.20
C TRP A 444 -30.07 20.78 3.16
N ASP A 445 -29.48 21.29 4.23
CA ASP A 445 -28.97 22.65 4.29
C ASP A 445 -27.60 22.79 3.59
N ILE A 446 -27.07 24.00 3.52
CA ILE A 446 -25.77 24.27 2.88
C ILE A 446 -24.63 23.53 3.59
N PRO A 447 -24.46 23.62 4.94
CA PRO A 447 -23.40 22.91 5.65
C PRO A 447 -23.42 21.39 5.41
N THR A 448 -24.59 20.77 5.48
CA THR A 448 -24.77 19.32 5.25
C THR A 448 -24.37 18.94 3.84
N THR A 449 -24.90 19.64 2.82
CA THR A 449 -24.60 19.36 1.41
C THR A 449 -23.11 19.48 1.12
N VAL A 450 -22.47 20.58 1.56
CA VAL A 450 -21.04 20.79 1.32
C VAL A 450 -20.19 19.79 2.10
N THR A 451 -20.60 19.42 3.30
CA THR A 451 -19.90 18.40 4.11
C THR A 451 -19.93 17.05 3.40
N TRP A 452 -21.08 16.59 2.93
CA TRP A 452 -21.18 15.32 2.24
C TRP A 452 -20.42 15.32 0.91
N TYR A 453 -20.52 16.40 0.13
CA TYR A 453 -19.71 16.50 -1.08
C TYR A 453 -18.20 16.51 -0.77
N ALA A 454 -17.78 17.22 0.25
CA ALA A 454 -16.39 17.22 0.68
C ALA A 454 -15.92 15.84 1.17
N ARG A 455 -16.81 15.05 1.77
CA ARG A 455 -16.51 13.69 2.21
C ARG A 455 -16.44 12.67 1.07
N ARG A 456 -16.92 13.00 -0.13
CA ARG A 456 -16.82 12.14 -1.33
C ARG A 456 -15.38 11.69 -1.60
N TRP A 457 -14.39 12.54 -1.38
CA TRP A 457 -12.98 12.17 -1.59
C TRP A 457 -12.51 10.95 -0.77
N ARG A 458 -13.32 10.48 0.19
CA ARG A 458 -13.05 9.23 0.93
C ARG A 458 -12.98 8.02 0.01
N ILE A 459 -13.79 7.98 -1.08
CA ILE A 459 -13.70 6.89 -2.05
C ILE A 459 -12.39 6.95 -2.84
N GLU A 460 -11.90 8.14 -3.17
CA GLU A 460 -10.59 8.31 -3.83
C GLU A 460 -9.45 7.80 -2.94
N ASN A 461 -9.52 8.04 -1.62
CA ASN A 461 -8.55 7.48 -0.67
C ASN A 461 -8.64 5.96 -0.59
N THR A 462 -9.85 5.41 -0.59
CA THR A 462 -10.02 3.95 -0.62
C THR A 462 -9.47 3.37 -1.92
N ILE A 463 -9.77 3.95 -3.08
CA ILE A 463 -9.19 3.53 -4.36
C ILE A 463 -7.65 3.64 -4.32
N SER A 464 -7.10 4.72 -3.76
CA SER A 464 -5.65 4.85 -3.57
C SER A 464 -5.07 3.73 -2.69
N GLU A 465 -5.77 3.32 -1.65
CA GLU A 465 -5.37 2.18 -0.82
C GLU A 465 -5.43 0.86 -1.61
N LEU A 466 -6.48 0.65 -2.43
CA LEU A 466 -6.57 -0.52 -3.32
C LEU A 466 -5.40 -0.56 -4.32
N VAL A 467 -4.99 0.60 -4.83
CA VAL A 467 -3.86 0.71 -5.76
C VAL A 467 -2.53 0.44 -5.04
N ASN A 468 -2.31 1.02 -3.87
CA ASN A 468 -1.01 1.02 -3.21
C ASN A 468 -0.72 -0.29 -2.46
N PHE A 469 -1.73 -0.90 -1.82
CA PHE A 469 -1.54 -2.12 -1.04
C PHE A 469 -1.99 -3.38 -1.80
N PHE A 470 -3.19 -3.35 -2.43
CA PHE A 470 -3.72 -4.51 -3.14
C PHE A 470 -3.33 -4.53 -4.63
N SER A 471 -2.51 -3.57 -5.05
CA SER A 471 -1.96 -3.48 -6.41
C SER A 471 -3.03 -3.49 -7.51
N LEU A 472 -4.13 -2.75 -7.29
CA LEU A 472 -5.26 -2.66 -8.21
C LEU A 472 -4.85 -2.29 -9.66
N ASN A 473 -3.79 -1.48 -9.81
CA ASN A 473 -3.28 -1.05 -11.11
C ASN A 473 -2.36 -2.07 -11.79
N SER A 474 -2.10 -3.22 -11.16
CA SER A 474 -1.30 -4.31 -11.73
C SER A 474 -2.22 -5.33 -12.37
N LEU A 475 -2.62 -5.06 -13.61
CA LEU A 475 -3.51 -5.95 -14.36
C LEU A 475 -2.94 -7.34 -14.53
N SER A 476 -3.69 -8.34 -14.12
CA SER A 476 -3.36 -9.75 -14.33
C SER A 476 -3.71 -10.22 -15.75
N SER A 477 -4.58 -9.51 -16.46
CA SER A 477 -5.09 -9.89 -17.77
C SER A 477 -5.68 -8.72 -18.57
N PRO A 478 -5.63 -8.76 -19.90
CA PRO A 478 -6.37 -7.84 -20.77
C PRO A 478 -7.86 -8.18 -20.90
N VAL A 479 -8.33 -9.29 -20.34
CA VAL A 479 -9.73 -9.74 -20.44
C VAL A 479 -10.54 -9.15 -19.30
N SER A 480 -11.58 -8.37 -19.59
CA SER A 480 -12.41 -7.62 -18.64
C SER A 480 -12.95 -8.48 -17.49
N ILE A 481 -13.45 -9.66 -17.76
CA ILE A 481 -14.01 -10.54 -16.72
C ILE A 481 -12.96 -10.98 -15.69
N ARG A 482 -11.70 -11.15 -16.10
CA ARG A 482 -10.60 -11.46 -15.17
C ARG A 482 -10.27 -10.29 -14.28
N ILE A 483 -10.28 -9.09 -14.85
CA ILE A 483 -10.09 -7.86 -14.10
C ILE A 483 -11.23 -7.71 -13.09
N HIS A 484 -12.46 -7.97 -13.51
CA HIS A 484 -13.63 -7.90 -12.66
C HIS A 484 -13.55 -8.89 -11.48
N PHE A 485 -13.13 -10.13 -11.72
CA PHE A 485 -12.89 -11.11 -10.66
C PHE A 485 -11.74 -10.69 -9.72
N ASP A 486 -10.66 -10.14 -10.25
CA ASP A 486 -9.55 -9.63 -9.44
C ASP A 486 -9.97 -8.44 -8.55
N VAL A 487 -10.78 -7.54 -9.10
CA VAL A 487 -11.38 -6.41 -8.37
C VAL A 487 -12.30 -6.92 -7.24
N LEU A 488 -13.11 -7.94 -7.52
CA LEU A 488 -13.96 -8.57 -6.50
C LEU A 488 -13.13 -9.12 -5.34
N LEU A 489 -12.08 -9.90 -5.61
CA LEU A 489 -11.22 -10.44 -4.56
C LEU A 489 -10.45 -9.34 -3.81
N THR A 490 -10.12 -8.25 -4.49
CA THR A 490 -9.55 -7.06 -3.86
C THR A 490 -10.55 -6.42 -2.89
N MET A 491 -11.83 -6.33 -3.28
CA MET A 491 -12.90 -5.85 -2.41
C MET A 491 -13.09 -6.75 -1.19
N VAL A 492 -13.07 -8.08 -1.35
CA VAL A 492 -13.15 -9.05 -0.25
C VAL A 492 -11.97 -8.84 0.71
N ALA A 493 -10.74 -8.78 0.20
CA ALA A 493 -9.55 -8.58 1.00
C ALA A 493 -9.58 -7.23 1.76
N ALA A 494 -9.96 -6.14 1.09
CA ALA A 494 -10.09 -4.82 1.72
C ALA A 494 -11.14 -4.82 2.84
N THR A 495 -12.25 -5.53 2.64
CA THR A 495 -13.30 -5.70 3.66
C THR A 495 -12.75 -6.44 4.88
N LEU A 496 -12.01 -7.54 4.70
CA LEU A 496 -11.38 -8.29 5.79
C LEU A 496 -10.41 -7.43 6.60
N TYR A 497 -9.58 -6.63 5.94
CA TYR A 497 -8.69 -5.68 6.61
C TYR A 497 -9.46 -4.62 7.40
N LYS A 498 -10.58 -4.15 6.87
CA LYS A 498 -11.42 -3.15 7.53
C LYS A 498 -12.10 -3.73 8.78
N LEU A 499 -12.62 -4.95 8.71
CA LEU A 499 -13.17 -5.68 9.85
C LEU A 499 -12.11 -5.84 10.94
N LEU A 500 -10.93 -6.33 10.56
CA LEU A 500 -9.82 -6.50 11.51
C LEU A 500 -9.40 -5.16 12.13
N ALA A 501 -9.24 -4.09 11.32
CA ALA A 501 -8.83 -2.78 11.82
C ALA A 501 -9.80 -2.22 12.85
N ARG A 502 -11.12 -2.36 12.61
CA ARG A 502 -12.17 -1.92 13.53
C ARG A 502 -12.10 -2.67 14.87
N ASP A 503 -11.86 -3.97 14.85
CA ASP A 503 -11.82 -4.78 16.04
C ASP A 503 -10.54 -4.59 16.87
N LEU A 504 -9.51 -3.99 16.27
CA LEU A 504 -8.27 -3.65 16.94
C LEU A 504 -8.36 -2.24 17.55
N LYS A 505 -8.54 -2.16 18.87
CA LYS A 505 -8.68 -0.87 19.59
C LYS A 505 -7.58 0.12 19.24
N GLY A 506 -7.98 1.28 18.69
CA GLY A 506 -7.07 2.36 18.29
C GLY A 506 -6.46 2.19 16.88
N PHE A 507 -6.94 1.23 16.08
CA PHE A 507 -6.47 0.99 14.71
C PHE A 507 -7.57 1.06 13.65
N ASP A 508 -8.77 1.46 14.03
CA ASP A 508 -9.97 1.60 13.17
C ASP A 508 -9.76 2.51 11.96
N SER A 509 -8.90 3.53 12.10
CA SER A 509 -8.55 4.47 11.03
C SER A 509 -7.33 4.06 10.21
N CYS A 510 -6.65 2.96 10.56
CA CYS A 510 -5.46 2.49 9.84
C CYS A 510 -5.81 1.96 8.45
N THR A 511 -4.89 2.17 7.51
CA THR A 511 -4.93 1.57 6.18
C THR A 511 -4.58 0.08 6.23
N SER A 512 -4.97 -0.68 5.19
CA SER A 512 -4.63 -2.11 5.08
C SER A 512 -3.11 -2.35 5.12
N GLY A 513 -2.32 -1.46 4.51
CA GLY A 513 -0.86 -1.54 4.55
C GLY A 513 -0.28 -1.35 5.96
N GLU A 514 -0.87 -0.47 6.76
CA GLU A 514 -0.48 -0.28 8.16
C GLU A 514 -0.86 -1.48 9.02
N ILE A 515 -2.07 -2.01 8.86
CA ILE A 515 -2.52 -3.25 9.54
C ILE A 515 -1.63 -4.42 9.13
N PHE A 516 -1.32 -4.57 7.84
CA PHE A 516 -0.40 -5.58 7.36
C PHE A 516 0.96 -5.49 8.06
N SER A 517 1.59 -4.33 8.04
CA SER A 517 2.93 -4.15 8.61
C SER A 517 2.98 -4.36 10.13
N LYS A 518 1.93 -3.97 10.85
CA LYS A 518 1.87 -4.01 12.31
C LYS A 518 1.44 -5.39 12.85
N PHE A 519 0.55 -6.08 12.17
CA PHE A 519 -0.09 -7.31 12.67
C PHE A 519 0.11 -8.52 11.76
N ILE A 520 -0.16 -8.39 10.46
CA ILE A 520 -0.23 -9.53 9.54
C ILE A 520 1.14 -10.04 9.14
N ASN A 521 2.07 -9.15 8.78
CA ASN A 521 3.43 -9.51 8.36
C ASN A 521 4.27 -10.03 9.54
N SER A 522 3.85 -11.15 10.09
CA SER A 522 4.47 -11.80 11.23
C SER A 522 4.67 -13.29 10.96
N PRO A 523 5.90 -13.80 11.04
CA PRO A 523 6.15 -15.22 10.87
C PRO A 523 5.61 -16.02 12.06
N GLY A 524 5.32 -17.28 11.81
CA GLY A 524 4.81 -18.19 12.82
C GLY A 524 4.98 -19.65 12.44
N LYS A 525 4.40 -20.51 13.27
CA LYS A 525 4.37 -21.96 13.05
C LYS A 525 2.94 -22.45 13.13
N VAL A 526 2.55 -23.26 12.19
CA VAL A 526 1.31 -24.03 12.23
C VAL A 526 1.62 -25.40 12.84
N VAL A 527 0.85 -25.80 13.81
CA VAL A 527 0.96 -27.10 14.49
C VAL A 527 -0.39 -27.79 14.35
N ILE A 528 -0.40 -28.94 13.71
CA ILE A 528 -1.58 -29.79 13.58
C ILE A 528 -1.40 -30.93 14.57
N ASP A 529 -2.34 -31.07 15.49
CA ASP A 529 -2.38 -32.14 16.47
C ASP A 529 -3.78 -32.79 16.41
N LYS A 530 -3.84 -33.97 15.82
CA LYS A 530 -5.10 -34.72 15.57
C LYS A 530 -6.14 -33.81 14.86
N ASN A 531 -7.11 -33.32 15.62
CA ASN A 531 -8.19 -32.48 15.10
C ASN A 531 -8.05 -30.99 15.46
N THR A 532 -6.89 -30.61 15.98
CA THR A 532 -6.66 -29.22 16.42
C THR A 532 -5.53 -28.57 15.65
N VAL A 533 -5.78 -27.39 15.10
CA VAL A 533 -4.76 -26.56 14.45
C VAL A 533 -4.43 -25.40 15.37
N THR A 534 -3.15 -25.27 15.73
CA THR A 534 -2.64 -24.17 16.52
C THR A 534 -1.67 -23.34 15.71
N VAL A 535 -1.96 -22.07 15.52
CA VAL A 535 -1.04 -21.13 14.85
C VAL A 535 -0.30 -20.32 15.89
N LYS A 536 1.01 -20.57 16.03
CA LYS A 536 1.90 -19.87 16.96
C LYS A 536 2.58 -18.73 16.24
N ILE A 537 2.10 -17.50 16.43
CA ILE A 537 2.65 -16.31 15.78
C ILE A 537 3.70 -15.65 16.64
N LYS A 538 4.79 -15.17 16.03
CA LYS A 538 5.88 -14.50 16.73
C LYS A 538 5.37 -13.24 17.42
N LYS A 539 5.68 -13.09 18.72
CA LYS A 539 5.28 -11.93 19.52
C LYS A 539 5.84 -10.63 18.93
N ARG A 540 5.00 -9.61 18.84
CA ARG A 540 5.32 -8.25 18.42
C ARG A 540 4.81 -7.22 19.44
N ALA A 541 5.20 -5.96 19.28
CA ALA A 541 4.79 -4.85 20.16
C ALA A 541 3.25 -4.73 20.28
N HIS A 542 2.52 -4.95 19.17
CA HIS A 542 1.06 -4.83 19.12
C HIS A 542 0.29 -6.12 19.49
N THR A 543 0.97 -7.21 19.84
CA THR A 543 0.32 -8.48 20.24
C THR A 543 -0.69 -8.33 21.40
N PRO A 544 -0.50 -7.46 22.41
CA PRO A 544 -1.49 -7.24 23.45
C PRO A 544 -2.86 -6.79 22.93
N VAL A 545 -2.90 -5.99 21.87
CA VAL A 545 -4.16 -5.51 21.25
C VAL A 545 -4.94 -6.67 20.64
N LEU A 546 -4.27 -7.59 19.93
CA LEU A 546 -4.89 -8.81 19.41
C LEU A 546 -5.46 -9.69 20.53
N LYS A 547 -4.71 -9.86 21.62
CA LYS A 547 -5.13 -10.68 22.75
C LYS A 547 -6.34 -10.11 23.51
N SER A 548 -6.58 -8.81 23.43
CA SER A 548 -7.71 -8.17 24.10
C SER A 548 -9.04 -8.42 23.40
N HIS A 549 -9.05 -8.86 22.13
CA HIS A 549 -10.28 -9.10 21.37
C HIS A 549 -10.71 -10.55 21.46
N LYS A 550 -11.99 -10.79 21.79
CA LYS A 550 -12.56 -12.14 22.04
C LYS A 550 -12.50 -13.05 20.83
N ILE A 551 -12.67 -12.51 19.61
CA ILE A 551 -12.70 -13.28 18.36
C ILE A 551 -11.44 -14.14 18.14
N PHE A 552 -10.28 -13.71 18.67
CA PHE A 552 -9.02 -14.45 18.58
C PHE A 552 -8.81 -15.45 19.73
N GLN A 553 -9.74 -15.49 20.69
CA GLN A 553 -9.73 -16.44 21.81
C GLN A 553 -10.70 -17.62 21.55
N GLU A 554 -11.56 -17.50 20.56
CA GLU A 554 -12.53 -18.50 20.15
C GLU A 554 -11.89 -19.58 19.28
N SER A 555 -12.45 -20.78 19.32
CA SER A 555 -12.09 -21.87 18.42
C SER A 555 -13.05 -21.90 17.23
N TRP A 556 -12.52 -22.04 16.03
CA TRP A 556 -13.28 -22.03 14.80
C TRP A 556 -13.16 -23.38 14.08
N THR A 557 -14.27 -23.94 13.63
CA THR A 557 -14.27 -25.12 12.75
C THR A 557 -14.14 -24.61 11.31
N VAL A 558 -13.03 -24.93 10.66
CA VAL A 558 -12.72 -24.46 9.30
C VAL A 558 -13.02 -25.56 8.28
N PRO A 559 -14.11 -25.46 7.49
CA PRO A 559 -14.58 -26.56 6.64
C PRO A 559 -13.61 -26.99 5.56
N TRP A 560 -12.84 -26.05 5.00
CA TRP A 560 -11.90 -26.35 3.91
C TRP A 560 -10.57 -26.96 4.38
N TRP A 561 -10.36 -27.11 5.70
CA TRP A 561 -9.22 -27.85 6.25
C TRP A 561 -9.51 -29.36 6.41
N ASN A 562 -10.77 -29.74 6.37
CA ASN A 562 -11.20 -31.14 6.56
C ASN A 562 -11.31 -31.94 5.25
N ASN A 563 -11.06 -31.33 4.10
CA ASN A 563 -11.10 -32.02 2.81
C ASN A 563 -9.77 -32.76 2.57
N LYS A 564 -9.65 -33.96 3.13
CA LYS A 564 -8.74 -35.01 2.65
C LYS A 564 -9.42 -35.91 1.63
#